data_b7ef873c585ad664d89da4de0fcb2065
#
_entry.id   b7ef873c585ad664d89da4de0fcb2065
#
_cell.length_a   1.000
_cell.length_b   1.000
_cell.length_c   1.000
_cell.angle_alpha   90.00
_cell.angle_beta   90.00
_cell.angle_gamma   90.00
#
_symmetry.space_group_name_H-M   'P 1'
#
loop_
_entity.id
_entity.type
_entity.pdbx_description
1 polymer ?
#
loop_
_entity_poly.entity_id
_entity_poly.type
_entity_poly.pdbx_seq_one_letter_code
_entity_poly.pdbx_strand_id
1 'polypeptide(L)'
;GLSFFVAGVNDGSLGSLIPYIIHSYNINTNTIAILYATTFAGWFIAALSNSTICQNLDLGSILCIGAALQVLAHVLRAWFAPFPLYAVTFFLASLGQAYNDTHANTFVSQLPGAAHRWLSFIHAMYMAGCLVGPFVATGVASANVQSRWNLFYIFPLGLGVVNFALVTLSFHDRVAVLSKKDVVRDEALSSDSHRPERESASKAAVKEIKETLSTPGVWLVSLFFFFFLGAAITAGGWMVEYLVNVRNGDVKNMGYVPAGYYGGGFLGRLLLAEPTHRLGERRMVFIYAVLCVGLQLVFWLYVLSRSLSGVAANLVGFRISSLKLWLLVCWAFSLARSSQR
;
A
#
# COMPACT_ATOMS: atom_id res chain seq x y z
N GLY A 1 -8.99 -2.53 9.13
CA GLY A 1 -9.35 -3.23 7.89
C GLY A 1 -9.80 -2.26 6.79
N LEU A 2 -10.77 -1.39 7.08
CA LEU A 2 -11.31 -0.48 6.05
C LEU A 2 -10.25 0.48 5.49
N SER A 3 -9.38 1.04 6.31
CA SER A 3 -8.28 1.92 5.83
C SER A 3 -7.38 1.22 4.81
N PHE A 4 -7.07 -0.05 5.04
CA PHE A 4 -6.32 -0.88 4.10
C PHE A 4 -7.10 -1.16 2.81
N PHE A 5 -8.40 -1.38 2.90
CA PHE A 5 -9.24 -1.55 1.73
C PHE A 5 -9.27 -0.28 0.86
N VAL A 6 -9.44 0.90 1.46
CA VAL A 6 -9.43 2.20 0.76
C VAL A 6 -8.07 2.43 0.08
N ALA A 7 -6.97 2.16 0.79
CA ALA A 7 -5.62 2.23 0.24
C ALA A 7 -5.46 1.28 -0.97
N GLY A 8 -5.95 0.05 -0.85
CA GLY A 8 -5.94 -0.91 -1.94
C GLY A 8 -6.75 -0.48 -3.17
N VAL A 9 -7.94 0.10 -2.97
CA VAL A 9 -8.74 0.66 -4.08
C VAL A 9 -7.97 1.76 -4.81
N ASN A 10 -7.31 2.66 -4.06
CA ASN A 10 -6.48 3.70 -4.65
C ASN A 10 -5.33 3.13 -5.50
N ASP A 11 -4.56 2.22 -4.92
CA ASP A 11 -3.32 1.72 -5.55
C ASP A 11 -3.62 0.76 -6.71
N GLY A 12 -4.62 -0.10 -6.57
CA GLY A 12 -4.99 -1.07 -7.59
C GLY A 12 -5.60 -0.46 -8.85
N SER A 13 -6.23 0.71 -8.73
CA SER A 13 -6.95 1.34 -9.83
C SER A 13 -6.06 2.06 -10.84
N LEU A 14 -4.89 2.58 -10.42
CA LEU A 14 -4.06 3.44 -11.26
C LEU A 14 -3.68 2.76 -12.57
N GLY A 15 -3.23 1.49 -12.52
CA GLY A 15 -2.83 0.75 -13.70
C GLY A 15 -3.93 0.65 -14.77
N SER A 16 -5.18 0.48 -14.36
CA SER A 16 -6.34 0.43 -15.26
C SER A 16 -6.70 1.79 -15.87
N LEU A 17 -6.33 2.88 -15.19
CA LEU A 17 -6.62 4.25 -15.63
C LEU A 17 -5.52 4.85 -16.50
N ILE A 18 -4.29 4.33 -16.49
CA ILE A 18 -3.14 4.89 -17.22
C ILE A 18 -3.45 5.19 -18.69
N PRO A 19 -4.03 4.28 -19.51
CA PRO A 19 -4.32 4.57 -20.90
C PRO A 19 -5.28 5.76 -21.08
N TYR A 20 -6.29 5.86 -20.21
CA TYR A 20 -7.25 6.97 -20.23
C TYR A 20 -6.64 8.30 -19.80
N ILE A 21 -5.73 8.27 -18.79
CA ILE A 21 -4.99 9.44 -18.30
C ILE A 21 -4.08 9.99 -19.41
N ILE A 22 -3.29 9.12 -20.06
CA ILE A 22 -2.40 9.47 -21.17
C ILE A 22 -3.17 10.18 -22.27
N HIS A 23 -4.30 9.60 -22.69
CA HIS A 23 -5.14 10.16 -23.74
C HIS A 23 -5.76 11.51 -23.33
N SER A 24 -6.30 11.62 -22.10
CA SER A 24 -7.04 12.79 -21.64
C SER A 24 -6.17 14.01 -21.38
N TYR A 25 -4.94 13.81 -20.88
CA TYR A 25 -3.97 14.89 -20.66
C TYR A 25 -3.04 15.11 -21.85
N ASN A 26 -3.14 14.29 -22.91
CA ASN A 26 -2.24 14.30 -24.07
C ASN A 26 -0.76 14.26 -23.65
N ILE A 27 -0.42 13.33 -22.79
CA ILE A 27 0.92 13.12 -22.24
C ILE A 27 1.47 11.77 -22.71
N ASN A 28 2.75 11.53 -22.48
CA ASN A 28 3.40 10.26 -22.80
C ASN A 28 3.56 9.36 -21.55
N THR A 29 3.92 8.11 -21.78
CA THR A 29 4.15 7.10 -20.75
C THR A 29 5.24 7.54 -19.75
N ASN A 30 6.28 8.27 -20.19
CA ASN A 30 7.32 8.77 -19.30
C ASN A 30 6.77 9.81 -18.31
N THR A 31 5.83 10.64 -18.74
CA THR A 31 5.19 11.64 -17.88
C THR A 31 4.34 10.98 -16.79
N ILE A 32 3.72 9.83 -17.05
CA ILE A 32 3.01 9.04 -16.04
C ILE A 32 3.94 8.60 -14.88
N ALA A 33 5.22 8.38 -15.16
CA ALA A 33 6.18 8.02 -14.10
C ALA A 33 6.26 9.07 -12.97
N ILE A 34 5.88 10.34 -13.24
CA ILE A 34 5.78 11.40 -12.24
C ILE A 34 4.80 11.02 -11.12
N LEU A 35 3.70 10.31 -11.44
CA LEU A 35 2.72 9.87 -10.45
C LEU A 35 3.35 8.87 -9.46
N TYR A 36 4.19 7.96 -9.94
CA TYR A 36 4.93 7.03 -9.09
C TYR A 36 6.02 7.75 -8.29
N ALA A 37 6.68 8.74 -8.88
CA ALA A 37 7.68 9.55 -8.19
C ALA A 37 7.06 10.38 -7.04
N THR A 38 5.89 10.99 -7.26
CA THR A 38 5.17 11.73 -6.21
C THR A 38 4.62 10.79 -5.13
N THR A 39 4.16 9.59 -5.49
CA THR A 39 3.79 8.53 -4.54
C THR A 39 4.99 8.14 -3.67
N PHE A 40 6.14 7.88 -4.29
CA PHE A 40 7.38 7.58 -3.56
C PHE A 40 7.76 8.73 -2.60
N ALA A 41 7.68 9.98 -3.06
CA ALA A 41 7.98 11.13 -2.23
C ALA A 41 7.09 11.20 -0.99
N GLY A 42 5.79 10.88 -1.10
CA GLY A 42 4.87 10.83 0.03
C GLY A 42 5.27 9.75 1.06
N TRP A 43 5.57 8.54 0.63
CA TRP A 43 6.08 7.47 1.49
C TRP A 43 7.41 7.84 2.15
N PHE A 44 8.31 8.46 1.38
CA PHE A 44 9.63 8.87 1.88
C PHE A 44 9.52 9.95 2.96
N ILE A 45 8.71 10.99 2.74
CA ILE A 45 8.47 12.04 3.74
C ILE A 45 7.76 11.48 4.97
N ALA A 46 6.82 10.54 4.80
CA ALA A 46 6.21 9.85 5.93
C ALA A 46 7.26 9.11 6.77
N ALA A 47 8.17 8.37 6.15
CA ALA A 47 9.21 7.64 6.85
C ALA A 47 10.14 8.57 7.65
N LEU A 48 10.56 9.70 7.08
CA LEU A 48 11.41 10.68 7.76
C LEU A 48 10.71 11.38 8.92
N SER A 49 9.43 11.70 8.76
CA SER A 49 8.65 12.47 9.76
C SER A 49 8.01 11.59 10.83
N ASN A 50 7.93 10.27 10.62
CA ASN A 50 7.22 9.34 11.49
C ASN A 50 7.68 9.43 12.95
N SER A 51 8.98 9.41 13.20
CA SER A 51 9.53 9.48 14.56
C SER A 51 9.12 10.78 15.28
N THR A 52 9.19 11.92 14.57
CA THR A 52 8.78 13.23 15.11
C THR A 52 7.28 13.29 15.39
N ILE A 53 6.47 12.71 14.50
CA ILE A 53 5.01 12.70 14.63
C ILE A 53 4.58 11.83 15.81
N CYS A 54 5.17 10.64 15.97
CA CYS A 54 4.89 9.74 17.09
C CYS A 54 5.20 10.34 18.47
N GLN A 55 6.16 11.26 18.55
CA GLN A 55 6.52 11.93 19.79
C GLN A 55 5.56 13.05 20.18
N ASN A 56 4.84 13.61 19.21
CA ASN A 56 4.01 14.80 19.40
C ASN A 56 2.50 14.51 19.30
N LEU A 57 2.11 13.43 18.67
CA LEU A 57 0.70 13.07 18.42
C LEU A 57 0.39 11.68 18.92
N ASP A 58 -0.84 11.50 19.38
CA ASP A 58 -1.37 10.19 19.73
C ASP A 58 -1.77 9.36 18.51
N LEU A 59 -1.85 8.05 18.68
CA LEU A 59 -2.21 7.11 17.61
C LEU A 59 -3.48 7.50 16.87
N GLY A 60 -4.53 7.89 17.59
CA GLY A 60 -5.81 8.30 16.99
C GLY A 60 -5.67 9.53 16.10
N SER A 61 -4.92 10.54 16.56
CA SER A 61 -4.66 11.76 15.78
C SER A 61 -3.91 11.47 14.48
N ILE A 62 -2.89 10.61 14.53
CA ILE A 62 -2.10 10.23 13.35
C ILE A 62 -2.98 9.48 12.33
N LEU A 63 -3.79 8.54 12.78
CA LEU A 63 -4.72 7.79 11.91
C LEU A 63 -5.78 8.72 11.28
N CYS A 64 -6.30 9.69 12.04
CA CYS A 64 -7.25 10.69 11.52
C CYS A 64 -6.59 11.60 10.48
N ILE A 65 -5.38 12.11 10.73
CA ILE A 65 -4.64 12.93 9.76
C ILE A 65 -4.39 12.13 8.48
N GLY A 66 -3.94 10.87 8.60
CA GLY A 66 -3.71 10.00 7.46
C GLY A 66 -4.99 9.76 6.63
N ALA A 67 -6.13 9.53 7.28
CA ALA A 67 -7.42 9.37 6.60
C ALA A 67 -7.89 10.70 5.95
N ALA A 68 -7.71 11.84 6.63
CA ALA A 68 -8.07 13.15 6.09
C ALA A 68 -7.27 13.53 4.84
N LEU A 69 -5.96 13.25 4.82
CA LEU A 69 -5.10 13.46 3.64
C LEU A 69 -5.56 12.64 2.44
N GLN A 70 -5.99 11.40 2.64
CA GLN A 70 -6.53 10.55 1.59
C GLN A 70 -7.87 11.10 1.05
N VAL A 71 -8.77 11.53 1.94
CA VAL A 71 -10.05 12.17 1.53
C VAL A 71 -9.77 13.42 0.71
N LEU A 72 -8.88 14.31 1.18
CA LEU A 72 -8.49 15.52 0.45
C LEU A 72 -7.93 15.19 -0.94
N ALA A 73 -7.07 14.19 -1.05
CA ALA A 73 -6.53 13.76 -2.33
C ALA A 73 -7.65 13.31 -3.30
N HIS A 74 -8.61 12.54 -2.83
CA HIS A 74 -9.72 12.07 -3.65
C HIS A 74 -10.69 13.18 -4.06
N VAL A 75 -10.96 14.16 -3.17
CA VAL A 75 -11.72 15.37 -3.50
C VAL A 75 -11.06 16.11 -4.66
N LEU A 76 -9.74 16.34 -4.56
CA LEU A 76 -8.98 17.06 -5.58
C LEU A 76 -8.87 16.30 -6.91
N ARG A 77 -9.04 14.98 -6.94
CA ARG A 77 -9.03 14.16 -8.16
C ARG A 77 -10.39 14.08 -8.86
N ALA A 78 -11.48 14.19 -8.12
CA ALA A 78 -12.82 13.94 -8.64
C ALA A 78 -13.26 14.91 -9.75
N TRP A 79 -12.70 16.12 -9.79
CA TRP A 79 -13.04 17.17 -10.77
C TRP A 79 -11.99 17.31 -11.85
N PHE A 80 -11.49 16.50 -12.52
CA PHE A 80 -10.53 16.60 -13.63
C PHE A 80 -9.49 17.73 -13.44
N ALA A 81 -8.70 17.64 -12.37
CA ALA A 81 -7.66 18.61 -12.01
C ALA A 81 -6.57 18.72 -13.09
N PRO A 82 -5.90 19.87 -13.25
CA PRO A 82 -4.70 19.97 -14.08
C PRO A 82 -3.65 18.93 -13.66
N PHE A 83 -2.91 18.37 -14.64
CA PHE A 83 -1.96 17.27 -14.37
C PHE A 83 -0.98 17.52 -13.23
N PRO A 84 -0.37 18.72 -13.04
CA PRO A 84 0.49 18.98 -11.89
C PRO A 84 -0.24 18.83 -10.56
N LEU A 85 -1.46 19.36 -10.44
CA LEU A 85 -2.27 19.20 -9.22
C LEU A 85 -2.67 17.74 -9.03
N TYR A 86 -3.04 17.06 -10.11
CA TYR A 86 -3.34 15.63 -10.09
C TYR A 86 -2.14 14.81 -9.56
N ALA A 87 -0.91 15.13 -9.99
CA ALA A 87 0.31 14.51 -9.47
C ALA A 87 0.54 14.80 -7.96
N VAL A 88 0.31 16.03 -7.50
CA VAL A 88 0.41 16.37 -6.07
C VAL A 88 -0.58 15.57 -5.22
N THR A 89 -1.74 15.22 -5.75
CA THR A 89 -2.71 14.39 -5.00
C THR A 89 -2.18 12.97 -4.72
N PHE A 90 -1.27 12.44 -5.54
CA PHE A 90 -0.61 11.16 -5.27
C PHE A 90 0.36 11.25 -4.10
N PHE A 91 1.06 12.38 -3.96
CA PHE A 91 1.86 12.67 -2.79
C PHE A 91 0.99 12.72 -1.51
N LEU A 92 -0.13 13.45 -1.53
CA LEU A 92 -1.03 13.57 -0.37
C LEU A 92 -1.63 12.21 0.02
N ALA A 93 -2.13 11.45 -0.96
CA ALA A 93 -2.71 10.14 -0.71
C ALA A 93 -1.70 9.16 -0.11
N SER A 94 -0.49 9.10 -0.69
CA SER A 94 0.56 8.19 -0.23
C SER A 94 1.14 8.58 1.12
N LEU A 95 1.27 9.88 1.42
CA LEU A 95 1.65 10.38 2.73
C LEU A 95 0.64 9.93 3.81
N GLY A 96 -0.65 10.14 3.55
CA GLY A 96 -1.72 9.71 4.47
C GLY A 96 -1.80 8.19 4.61
N GLN A 97 -1.62 7.45 3.52
CA GLN A 97 -1.59 6.00 3.50
C GLN A 97 -0.43 5.44 4.32
N ALA A 98 0.77 6.00 4.16
CA ALA A 98 1.97 5.56 4.89
C ALA A 98 1.82 5.70 6.41
N TYR A 99 1.23 6.80 6.89
CA TYR A 99 0.92 6.95 8.31
C TYR A 99 -0.09 5.91 8.78
N ASN A 100 -1.19 5.72 8.05
CA ASN A 100 -2.21 4.74 8.42
C ASN A 100 -1.65 3.31 8.42
N ASP A 101 -0.86 2.93 7.41
CA ASP A 101 -0.30 1.59 7.30
C ASP A 101 0.69 1.30 8.45
N THR A 102 1.62 2.21 8.72
CA THR A 102 2.63 2.03 9.76
C THR A 102 1.97 1.87 11.13
N HIS A 103 1.06 2.78 11.47
CA HIS A 103 0.46 2.80 12.81
C HIS A 103 -0.61 1.73 13.01
N ALA A 104 -1.37 1.40 11.97
CA ALA A 104 -2.33 0.31 12.06
C ALA A 104 -1.65 -1.06 12.14
N ASN A 105 -0.55 -1.28 11.41
CA ASN A 105 0.26 -2.51 11.54
C ASN A 105 0.83 -2.65 12.94
N THR A 106 1.40 -1.59 13.50
CA THR A 106 1.93 -1.58 14.88
C THR A 106 0.83 -1.88 15.89
N PHE A 107 -0.32 -1.21 15.79
CA PHE A 107 -1.46 -1.43 16.66
C PHE A 107 -1.95 -2.88 16.61
N VAL A 108 -2.14 -3.42 15.40
CA VAL A 108 -2.65 -4.78 15.21
C VAL A 108 -1.66 -5.84 15.68
N SER A 109 -0.35 -5.60 15.53
CA SER A 109 0.69 -6.53 16.00
C SER A 109 0.75 -6.66 17.52
N GLN A 110 0.25 -5.67 18.25
CA GLN A 110 0.21 -5.63 19.73
C GLN A 110 -1.10 -6.21 20.30
N LEU A 111 -2.08 -6.56 19.47
CA LEU A 111 -3.33 -7.16 19.95
C LEU A 111 -3.08 -8.55 20.55
N PRO A 112 -3.74 -8.85 21.68
CA PRO A 112 -3.61 -10.15 22.30
C PRO A 112 -4.17 -11.27 21.40
N GLY A 113 -3.55 -12.45 21.45
CA GLY A 113 -3.97 -13.61 20.68
C GLY A 113 -3.17 -13.83 19.39
N ALA A 114 -3.84 -14.22 18.30
CA ALA A 114 -3.20 -14.57 17.04
C ALA A 114 -2.88 -13.35 16.18
N ALA A 115 -1.89 -12.54 16.58
CA ALA A 115 -1.48 -11.32 15.85
C ALA A 115 -1.20 -11.58 14.35
N HIS A 116 -0.65 -12.76 13.99
CA HIS A 116 -0.41 -13.14 12.59
C HIS A 116 -1.71 -13.21 11.76
N ARG A 117 -2.83 -13.64 12.36
CA ARG A 117 -4.13 -13.70 11.66
C ARG A 117 -4.69 -12.31 11.43
N TRP A 118 -4.60 -11.43 12.43
CA TRP A 118 -5.06 -10.05 12.30
C TRP A 118 -4.24 -9.24 11.30
N LEU A 119 -2.91 -9.40 11.30
CA LEU A 119 -2.04 -8.82 10.29
C LEU A 119 -2.37 -9.34 8.89
N SER A 120 -2.58 -10.65 8.75
CA SER A 120 -2.99 -11.26 7.49
C SER A 120 -4.34 -10.70 7.01
N PHE A 121 -5.29 -10.52 7.91
CA PHE A 121 -6.60 -9.96 7.60
C PHE A 121 -6.53 -8.52 7.08
N ILE A 122 -5.81 -7.61 7.75
CA ILE A 122 -5.73 -6.22 7.26
C ILE A 122 -5.06 -6.13 5.90
N HIS A 123 -4.03 -6.94 5.65
CA HIS A 123 -3.40 -7.01 4.34
C HIS A 123 -4.25 -7.73 3.29
N ALA A 124 -5.11 -8.68 3.67
CA ALA A 124 -6.12 -9.25 2.78
C ALA A 124 -7.14 -8.18 2.37
N MET A 125 -7.56 -7.31 3.29
CA MET A 125 -8.44 -6.17 2.99
C MET A 125 -7.79 -5.20 1.99
N TYR A 126 -6.48 -4.94 2.10
CA TYR A 126 -5.75 -4.18 1.10
C TYR A 126 -5.82 -4.84 -0.29
N MET A 127 -5.55 -6.14 -0.38
CA MET A 127 -5.64 -6.87 -1.65
C MET A 127 -7.07 -6.96 -2.19
N ALA A 128 -8.08 -7.01 -1.31
CA ALA A 128 -9.49 -6.90 -1.70
C ALA A 128 -9.79 -5.53 -2.33
N GLY A 129 -9.23 -4.46 -1.77
CA GLY A 129 -9.31 -3.12 -2.36
C GLY A 129 -8.64 -3.06 -3.73
N CYS A 130 -7.42 -3.61 -3.85
CA CYS A 130 -6.71 -3.69 -5.13
C CYS A 130 -7.45 -4.55 -6.17
N LEU A 131 -8.20 -5.57 -5.75
CA LEU A 131 -9.06 -6.37 -6.62
C LEU A 131 -10.27 -5.55 -7.12
N VAL A 132 -10.95 -4.83 -6.22
CA VAL A 132 -12.16 -4.06 -6.55
C VAL A 132 -11.84 -2.81 -7.38
N GLY A 133 -10.71 -2.15 -7.08
CA GLY A 133 -10.29 -0.90 -7.75
C GLY A 133 -10.34 -0.96 -9.27
N PRO A 134 -9.65 -1.91 -9.94
CA PRO A 134 -9.65 -2.06 -11.39
C PRO A 134 -11.05 -2.31 -12.00
N PHE A 135 -11.92 -3.06 -11.31
CA PHE A 135 -13.29 -3.29 -11.80
C PHE A 135 -14.07 -2.00 -11.87
N VAL A 136 -14.08 -1.22 -10.78
CA VAL A 136 -14.82 0.05 -10.74
C VAL A 136 -14.17 1.08 -11.67
N ALA A 137 -12.84 1.17 -11.65
CA ALA A 137 -12.09 2.12 -12.49
C ALA A 137 -12.33 1.88 -13.98
N THR A 138 -12.18 0.63 -14.44
CA THR A 138 -12.42 0.26 -15.84
C THR A 138 -13.88 0.42 -16.22
N GLY A 139 -14.80 0.00 -15.35
CA GLY A 139 -16.24 0.14 -15.58
C GLY A 139 -16.64 1.60 -15.79
N VAL A 140 -16.20 2.51 -14.92
CA VAL A 140 -16.47 3.95 -15.04
C VAL A 140 -15.79 4.55 -16.29
N ALA A 141 -14.50 4.22 -16.50
CA ALA A 141 -13.73 4.80 -17.60
C ALA A 141 -14.22 4.36 -18.98
N SER A 142 -14.79 3.15 -19.11
CA SER A 142 -15.28 2.59 -20.36
C SER A 142 -16.77 2.77 -20.61
N ALA A 143 -17.52 3.33 -19.63
CA ALA A 143 -18.98 3.44 -19.71
C ALA A 143 -19.49 4.36 -20.84
N ASN A 144 -18.74 5.37 -21.21
CA ASN A 144 -19.11 6.36 -22.21
C ASN A 144 -18.12 6.39 -23.38
N VAL A 145 -18.57 6.85 -24.54
CA VAL A 145 -17.71 7.06 -25.73
C VAL A 145 -16.59 8.04 -25.39
N GLN A 146 -16.91 9.14 -24.73
CA GLN A 146 -15.94 10.06 -24.14
C GLN A 146 -15.73 9.66 -22.67
N SER A 147 -14.55 9.14 -22.37
CA SER A 147 -14.24 8.62 -21.03
C SER A 147 -14.31 9.72 -19.97
N ARG A 148 -15.04 9.44 -18.89
CA ARG A 148 -15.07 10.27 -17.69
C ARG A 148 -14.38 9.54 -16.53
N TRP A 149 -13.18 9.03 -16.78
CA TRP A 149 -12.41 8.25 -15.83
C TRP A 149 -12.20 8.94 -14.47
N ASN A 150 -12.17 10.27 -14.44
CA ASN A 150 -12.04 11.06 -13.21
C ASN A 150 -13.20 10.81 -12.23
N LEU A 151 -14.40 10.49 -12.70
CA LEU A 151 -15.54 10.17 -11.84
C LEU A 151 -15.33 8.89 -11.01
N PHE A 152 -14.38 8.05 -11.40
CA PHE A 152 -13.96 6.94 -10.55
C PHE A 152 -13.60 7.39 -9.14
N TYR A 153 -12.95 8.55 -8.99
CA TYR A 153 -12.47 9.02 -7.68
C TYR A 153 -13.60 9.38 -6.69
N ILE A 154 -14.84 9.50 -7.13
CA ILE A 154 -16.01 9.61 -6.24
C ILE A 154 -16.18 8.33 -5.40
N PHE A 155 -15.83 7.16 -5.97
CA PHE A 155 -15.92 5.89 -5.26
C PHE A 155 -14.94 5.80 -4.08
N PRO A 156 -13.61 5.95 -4.25
CA PRO A 156 -12.69 5.98 -3.12
C PRO A 156 -12.88 7.20 -2.22
N LEU A 157 -13.45 8.31 -2.70
CA LEU A 157 -13.85 9.44 -1.86
C LEU A 157 -14.94 9.04 -0.87
N GLY A 158 -16.02 8.42 -1.33
CA GLY A 158 -17.11 7.94 -0.47
C GLY A 158 -16.61 6.96 0.59
N LEU A 159 -15.79 5.99 0.17
CA LEU A 159 -15.15 5.04 1.09
C LEU A 159 -14.20 5.74 2.07
N GLY A 160 -13.44 6.72 1.61
CA GLY A 160 -12.52 7.52 2.41
C GLY A 160 -13.22 8.33 3.50
N VAL A 161 -14.37 8.95 3.17
CA VAL A 161 -15.20 9.68 4.14
C VAL A 161 -15.74 8.74 5.22
N VAL A 162 -16.25 7.57 4.83
CA VAL A 162 -16.70 6.54 5.79
C VAL A 162 -15.54 6.08 6.65
N ASN A 163 -14.36 5.83 6.05
CA ASN A 163 -13.17 5.44 6.79
C ASN A 163 -12.72 6.50 7.79
N PHE A 164 -12.70 7.77 7.37
CA PHE A 164 -12.35 8.89 8.23
C PHE A 164 -13.32 9.00 9.42
N ALA A 165 -14.62 8.90 9.18
CA ALA A 165 -15.62 8.92 10.24
C ALA A 165 -15.44 7.75 11.23
N LEU A 166 -15.25 6.52 10.71
CA LEU A 166 -15.04 5.34 11.56
C LEU A 166 -13.74 5.41 12.37
N VAL A 167 -12.66 5.89 11.80
CA VAL A 167 -11.38 6.09 12.51
C VAL A 167 -11.56 7.12 13.62
N THR A 168 -12.19 8.26 13.32
CA THR A 168 -12.43 9.32 14.30
C THR A 168 -13.32 8.84 15.45
N LEU A 169 -14.38 8.09 15.15
CA LEU A 169 -15.28 7.53 16.17
C LEU A 169 -14.61 6.42 16.99
N SER A 170 -13.81 5.55 16.37
CA SER A 170 -13.17 4.42 17.05
C SER A 170 -12.01 4.84 17.96
N PHE A 171 -11.37 5.95 17.67
CA PHE A 171 -10.23 6.46 18.42
C PHE A 171 -10.50 7.82 19.08
N HIS A 172 -11.79 8.21 19.27
CA HIS A 172 -12.15 9.52 19.81
C HIS A 172 -11.50 9.81 21.17
N ASP A 173 -11.35 8.83 22.05
CA ASP A 173 -10.67 8.95 23.34
C ASP A 173 -9.15 9.16 23.23
N ARG A 174 -8.59 8.89 22.03
CA ARG A 174 -7.15 9.02 21.70
C ARG A 174 -6.89 10.09 20.65
N VAL A 175 -7.90 10.84 20.26
CA VAL A 175 -7.82 12.04 19.42
C VAL A 175 -7.72 13.26 20.35
N ALA A 176 -6.83 13.23 21.31
CA ALA A 176 -6.49 14.43 22.05
C ALA A 176 -5.62 15.29 21.13
N VAL A 177 -6.20 16.37 20.62
CA VAL A 177 -5.48 17.47 19.95
C VAL A 177 -4.54 18.18 20.93
N LEU A 178 -4.59 17.82 22.19
CA LEU A 178 -3.71 18.27 23.24
C LEU A 178 -2.49 17.35 23.30
N SER A 179 -1.40 17.90 22.88
CA SER A 179 -0.05 17.36 22.96
C SER A 179 0.13 16.55 24.25
N LYS A 180 0.73 15.37 24.15
CA LYS A 180 1.32 14.60 25.25
C LYS A 180 2.14 15.47 26.22
N LYS A 181 2.44 16.71 25.81
CA LYS A 181 3.05 17.78 26.59
C LYS A 181 2.17 18.35 27.70
N ASP A 182 0.85 18.36 27.52
CA ASP A 182 -0.02 19.02 28.52
C ASP A 182 -0.29 18.05 29.68
N VAL A 183 -0.40 16.73 29.41
CA VAL A 183 -0.50 15.70 30.45
C VAL A 183 0.81 15.57 31.22
N VAL A 184 1.96 15.58 30.53
CA VAL A 184 3.29 15.57 31.19
C VAL A 184 3.56 16.88 31.92
N ARG A 185 2.98 17.99 31.48
CA ARG A 185 3.11 19.28 32.14
C ARG A 185 2.27 19.38 33.41
N ASP A 186 1.10 18.77 33.42
CA ASP A 186 0.25 18.68 34.62
C ASP A 186 0.82 17.69 35.64
N GLU A 187 1.41 16.57 35.20
CA GLU A 187 2.16 15.66 36.07
C GLU A 187 3.49 16.27 36.55
N ALA A 188 4.18 17.09 35.72
CA ALA A 188 5.42 17.76 36.11
C ALA A 188 5.21 18.98 37.00
N LEU A 189 4.01 19.59 37.02
CA LEU A 189 3.64 20.66 37.96
C LEU A 189 3.36 20.09 39.37
N SER A 190 3.15 18.77 39.47
CA SER A 190 2.97 18.06 40.75
C SER A 190 4.26 17.47 41.33
N SER A 191 5.36 17.45 40.60
CA SER A 191 6.67 16.97 41.08
C SER A 191 7.78 17.96 40.69
N ASP A 192 8.17 18.75 41.71
CA ASP A 192 9.30 19.68 41.65
C ASP A 192 10.60 18.89 41.47
N SER A 193 11.11 18.80 40.22
CA SER A 193 12.54 18.62 39.93
C SER A 193 12.83 18.46 38.43
N HIS A 194 13.69 19.34 37.92
CA HIS A 194 14.57 19.24 36.76
C HIS A 194 13.97 18.81 35.40
N ARG A 195 13.78 19.80 34.58
CA ARG A 195 13.55 19.81 33.13
C ARG A 195 14.73 19.20 32.38
N PRO A 196 14.60 18.04 31.68
CA PRO A 196 15.39 17.75 30.52
C PRO A 196 14.53 17.93 29.26
N GLU A 197 14.64 18.98 28.68
CA GLU A 197 14.76 19.54 27.38
C GLU A 197 14.19 18.80 26.17
N ARG A 198 13.47 19.59 25.38
CA ARG A 198 13.02 19.35 24.00
C ARG A 198 14.14 18.85 23.07
N GLU A 199 15.38 19.20 23.36
CA GLU A 199 16.59 18.72 22.67
C GLU A 199 16.80 17.21 22.84
N SER A 200 16.38 16.64 23.94
CA SER A 200 16.53 15.22 24.27
C SER A 200 15.69 14.32 23.35
N ALA A 201 14.44 14.68 23.05
CA ALA A 201 13.53 13.84 22.25
C ALA A 201 13.97 13.78 20.77
N SER A 202 14.36 14.92 20.19
CA SER A 202 14.89 14.96 18.82
C SER A 202 16.23 14.21 18.69
N LYS A 203 17.12 14.38 19.68
CA LYS A 203 18.39 13.64 19.74
C LYS A 203 18.16 12.14 19.92
N ALA A 204 17.19 11.72 20.72
CA ALA A 204 16.79 10.32 20.89
C ALA A 204 16.28 9.71 19.58
N ALA A 205 15.40 10.41 18.86
CA ALA A 205 14.90 9.98 17.56
C ALA A 205 16.02 9.82 16.51
N VAL A 206 16.94 10.77 16.44
CA VAL A 206 18.09 10.69 15.53
C VAL A 206 19.02 9.53 15.93
N LYS A 207 19.23 9.30 17.23
CA LYS A 207 20.01 8.18 17.72
C LYS A 207 19.39 6.84 17.35
N GLU A 208 18.08 6.69 17.52
CA GLU A 208 17.32 5.48 17.15
C GLU A 208 17.41 5.19 15.66
N ILE A 209 17.25 6.21 14.81
CA ILE A 209 17.42 6.10 13.35
C ILE A 209 18.85 5.67 13.02
N LYS A 210 19.85 6.27 13.66
CA LYS A 210 21.28 5.93 13.44
C LYS A 210 21.58 4.49 13.86
N GLU A 211 21.10 4.04 15.00
CA GLU A 211 21.25 2.66 15.49
C GLU A 211 20.57 1.66 14.54
N THR A 212 19.36 1.96 14.10
CA THR A 212 18.63 1.16 13.11
C THR A 212 19.40 1.05 11.80
N LEU A 213 19.89 2.16 11.26
CA LEU A 213 20.68 2.19 10.03
C LEU A 213 22.07 1.56 10.17
N SER A 214 22.59 1.45 11.39
CA SER A 214 23.88 0.77 11.66
C SER A 214 23.77 -0.75 11.67
N THR A 215 22.54 -1.30 11.68
CA THR A 215 22.30 -2.75 11.76
C THR A 215 22.28 -3.37 10.34
N PRO A 216 23.25 -4.25 9.97
CA PRO A 216 23.31 -4.82 8.62
C PRO A 216 22.06 -5.60 8.21
N GLY A 217 21.39 -6.26 9.16
CA GLY A 217 20.13 -6.98 8.91
C GLY A 217 19.00 -6.09 8.41
N VAL A 218 18.94 -4.83 8.87
CA VAL A 218 17.95 -3.85 8.42
C VAL A 218 18.17 -3.52 6.94
N TRP A 219 19.40 -3.33 6.51
CA TRP A 219 19.72 -3.06 5.10
C TRP A 219 19.37 -4.23 4.19
N LEU A 220 19.67 -5.47 4.60
CA LEU A 220 19.33 -6.66 3.83
C LEU A 220 17.83 -6.80 3.64
N VAL A 221 17.05 -6.64 4.72
CA VAL A 221 15.58 -6.70 4.69
C VAL A 221 15.01 -5.56 3.87
N SER A 222 15.53 -4.34 4.03
CA SER A 222 15.09 -3.17 3.28
C SER A 222 15.34 -3.31 1.79
N LEU A 223 16.53 -3.76 1.39
CA LEU A 223 16.90 -3.99 -0.01
C LEU A 223 16.00 -5.07 -0.64
N PHE A 224 15.73 -6.10 0.12
CA PHE A 224 14.82 -7.15 -0.29
C PHE A 224 13.40 -6.61 -0.54
N PHE A 225 12.82 -5.85 0.41
CA PHE A 225 11.50 -5.23 0.21
C PHE A 225 11.51 -4.21 -0.92
N PHE A 226 12.60 -3.48 -1.12
CA PHE A 226 12.75 -2.56 -2.24
C PHE A 226 12.55 -3.25 -3.59
N PHE A 227 13.29 -4.33 -3.85
CA PHE A 227 13.14 -5.07 -5.10
C PHE A 227 11.80 -5.77 -5.22
N PHE A 228 11.29 -6.30 -4.12
CA PHE A 228 10.03 -7.01 -4.10
C PHE A 228 8.83 -6.09 -4.38
N LEU A 229 8.69 -5.01 -3.63
CA LEU A 229 7.63 -4.04 -3.82
C LEU A 229 7.76 -3.35 -5.19
N GLY A 230 9.00 -3.03 -5.60
CA GLY A 230 9.27 -2.50 -6.92
C GLY A 230 8.74 -3.40 -8.04
N ALA A 231 9.04 -4.69 -7.99
CA ALA A 231 8.54 -5.66 -8.97
C ALA A 231 7.00 -5.79 -8.92
N ALA A 232 6.40 -5.82 -7.72
CA ALA A 232 4.96 -5.95 -7.56
C ALA A 232 4.19 -4.71 -8.07
N ILE A 233 4.66 -3.52 -7.71
CA ILE A 233 4.07 -2.25 -8.13
C ILE A 233 4.22 -2.05 -9.65
N THR A 234 5.40 -2.36 -10.20
CA THR A 234 5.63 -2.30 -11.64
C THR A 234 4.71 -3.25 -12.39
N ALA A 235 4.59 -4.50 -11.94
CA ALA A 235 3.71 -5.47 -12.56
C ALA A 235 2.24 -5.03 -12.52
N GLY A 236 1.74 -4.60 -11.36
CA GLY A 236 0.34 -4.15 -11.22
C GLY A 236 0.05 -2.84 -11.95
N GLY A 237 0.98 -1.90 -11.90
CA GLY A 237 0.80 -0.55 -12.46
C GLY A 237 0.92 -0.49 -13.98
N TRP A 238 1.84 -1.24 -14.58
CA TRP A 238 2.10 -1.18 -16.03
C TRP A 238 1.48 -2.31 -16.84
N MET A 239 0.79 -3.24 -16.19
CA MET A 239 0.22 -4.43 -16.86
C MET A 239 -0.75 -4.06 -17.98
N VAL A 240 -1.67 -3.14 -17.75
CA VAL A 240 -2.67 -2.74 -18.76
C VAL A 240 -2.01 -2.04 -19.93
N GLU A 241 -1.10 -1.11 -19.65
CA GLU A 241 -0.36 -0.38 -20.69
C GLU A 241 0.46 -1.34 -21.57
N TYR A 242 1.12 -2.33 -20.96
CA TYR A 242 1.82 -3.38 -21.69
C TYR A 242 0.87 -4.22 -22.57
N LEU A 243 -0.28 -4.63 -22.03
CA LEU A 243 -1.24 -5.46 -22.76
C LEU A 243 -1.87 -4.70 -23.93
N VAL A 244 -2.11 -3.42 -23.78
CA VAL A 244 -2.67 -2.56 -24.84
C VAL A 244 -1.63 -2.26 -25.91
N ASN A 245 -0.46 -1.76 -25.55
CA ASN A 245 0.50 -1.25 -26.53
C ASN A 245 1.41 -2.32 -27.14
N VAL A 246 1.77 -3.36 -26.37
CA VAL A 246 2.67 -4.42 -26.86
C VAL A 246 1.90 -5.62 -27.38
N ARG A 247 0.74 -5.92 -26.78
CA ARG A 247 -0.08 -7.09 -27.16
C ARG A 247 -1.30 -6.73 -28.00
N ASN A 248 -1.50 -5.44 -28.32
CA ASN A 248 -2.63 -4.92 -29.09
C ASN A 248 -4.00 -5.32 -28.49
N GLY A 249 -4.08 -5.40 -27.16
CA GLY A 249 -5.31 -5.72 -26.44
C GLY A 249 -6.27 -4.54 -26.42
N ASP A 250 -7.57 -4.82 -26.40
CA ASP A 250 -8.60 -3.78 -26.26
C ASP A 250 -8.56 -3.17 -24.85
N VAL A 251 -8.45 -1.85 -24.75
CA VAL A 251 -8.35 -1.11 -23.48
C VAL A 251 -9.47 -1.45 -22.50
N LYS A 252 -10.72 -1.62 -23.02
CA LYS A 252 -11.89 -1.94 -22.19
C LYS A 252 -11.77 -3.29 -21.51
N ASN A 253 -11.22 -4.29 -22.20
CA ASN A 253 -11.08 -5.64 -21.68
C ASN A 253 -9.81 -5.78 -20.85
N MET A 254 -8.69 -5.17 -21.28
CA MET A 254 -7.41 -5.28 -20.58
C MET A 254 -7.40 -4.56 -19.23
N GLY A 255 -8.23 -3.53 -19.04
CA GLY A 255 -8.38 -2.83 -17.78
C GLY A 255 -8.82 -3.72 -16.60
N TYR A 256 -9.46 -4.85 -16.86
CA TYR A 256 -9.87 -5.80 -15.83
C TYR A 256 -8.78 -6.80 -15.42
N VAL A 257 -7.71 -6.95 -16.20
CA VAL A 257 -6.66 -7.95 -15.94
C VAL A 257 -5.96 -7.76 -14.59
N PRO A 258 -5.66 -6.53 -14.12
CA PRO A 258 -5.09 -6.31 -12.80
C PRO A 258 -5.95 -6.88 -11.66
N ALA A 259 -7.27 -6.94 -11.83
CA ALA A 259 -8.16 -7.54 -10.83
C ALA A 259 -7.85 -9.03 -10.61
N GLY A 260 -7.52 -9.79 -11.66
CA GLY A 260 -7.06 -11.18 -11.54
C GLY A 260 -5.73 -11.28 -10.79
N TYR A 261 -4.80 -10.37 -11.07
CA TYR A 261 -3.51 -10.27 -10.39
C TYR A 261 -3.68 -10.03 -8.87
N TYR A 262 -4.48 -9.06 -8.48
CA TYR A 262 -4.74 -8.72 -7.08
C TYR A 262 -5.68 -9.72 -6.39
N GLY A 263 -6.61 -10.32 -7.13
CA GLY A 263 -7.48 -11.40 -6.64
C GLY A 263 -6.69 -12.62 -6.17
N GLY A 264 -5.64 -12.99 -6.93
CA GLY A 264 -4.68 -14.00 -6.48
C GLY A 264 -3.98 -13.62 -5.18
N GLY A 265 -3.58 -12.35 -5.03
CA GLY A 265 -3.00 -11.81 -3.80
C GLY A 265 -3.96 -11.90 -2.61
N PHE A 266 -5.23 -11.56 -2.82
CA PHE A 266 -6.28 -11.65 -1.82
C PHE A 266 -6.49 -13.09 -1.32
N LEU A 267 -6.72 -14.03 -2.24
CA LEU A 267 -6.90 -15.43 -1.90
C LEU A 267 -5.67 -16.03 -1.23
N GLY A 268 -4.48 -15.71 -1.70
CA GLY A 268 -3.24 -16.18 -1.10
C GLY A 268 -3.10 -15.76 0.36
N ARG A 269 -3.45 -14.51 0.71
CA ARG A 269 -3.41 -14.02 2.09
C ARG A 269 -4.42 -14.69 2.99
N LEU A 270 -5.59 -15.07 2.47
CA LEU A 270 -6.61 -15.77 3.24
C LEU A 270 -6.29 -17.26 3.42
N LEU A 271 -5.84 -17.92 2.36
CA LEU A 271 -5.72 -19.38 2.33
C LEU A 271 -4.36 -19.89 2.79
N LEU A 272 -3.27 -19.13 2.53
CA LEU A 272 -1.92 -19.63 2.78
C LEU A 272 -1.34 -19.23 4.15
N ALA A 273 -2.00 -18.34 4.89
CA ALA A 273 -1.53 -17.90 6.21
C ALA A 273 -1.37 -19.06 7.19
N GLU A 274 -2.42 -19.83 7.38
CA GLU A 274 -2.44 -20.94 8.34
C GLU A 274 -1.56 -22.13 7.90
N PRO A 275 -1.63 -22.63 6.66
CA PRO A 275 -0.73 -23.69 6.18
C PRO A 275 0.75 -23.33 6.34
N THR A 276 1.12 -22.09 6.04
CA THR A 276 2.52 -21.65 6.17
C THR A 276 2.99 -21.67 7.60
N HIS A 277 2.15 -21.20 8.53
CA HIS A 277 2.47 -21.21 9.94
C HIS A 277 2.65 -22.67 10.46
N ARG A 278 1.79 -23.59 10.05
CA ARG A 278 1.83 -25.01 10.45
C ARG A 278 2.97 -25.81 9.84
N LEU A 279 3.26 -25.59 8.55
CA LEU A 279 4.28 -26.36 7.82
C LEU A 279 5.69 -25.80 7.99
N GLY A 280 5.80 -24.64 8.60
CA GLY A 280 7.05 -23.94 8.86
C GLY A 280 7.43 -22.95 7.75
N GLU A 281 7.57 -21.71 8.12
CA GLU A 281 7.78 -20.57 7.23
C GLU A 281 8.96 -20.76 6.27
N ARG A 282 10.11 -21.29 6.75
CA ARG A 282 11.31 -21.50 5.94
C ARG A 282 11.06 -22.44 4.76
N ARG A 283 10.39 -23.57 4.98
CA ARG A 283 10.12 -24.56 3.94
C ARG A 283 9.13 -24.02 2.90
N MET A 284 8.09 -23.36 3.39
CA MET A 284 7.06 -22.78 2.52
C MET A 284 7.60 -21.65 1.64
N VAL A 285 8.54 -20.85 2.13
CA VAL A 285 9.23 -19.82 1.34
C VAL A 285 9.91 -20.44 0.10
N PHE A 286 10.67 -21.52 0.25
CA PHE A 286 11.33 -22.17 -0.88
C PHE A 286 10.33 -22.75 -1.89
N ILE A 287 9.29 -23.44 -1.38
CA ILE A 287 8.23 -24.02 -2.24
C ILE A 287 7.56 -22.93 -3.07
N TYR A 288 7.19 -21.83 -2.43
CA TYR A 288 6.57 -20.72 -3.13
C TYR A 288 7.54 -20.04 -4.12
N ALA A 289 8.82 -19.86 -3.78
CA ALA A 289 9.80 -19.28 -4.70
C ALA A 289 9.92 -20.11 -5.97
N VAL A 290 10.05 -21.43 -5.85
CA VAL A 290 10.09 -22.35 -7.00
C VAL A 290 8.80 -22.25 -7.83
N LEU A 291 7.64 -22.26 -7.18
CA LEU A 291 6.36 -22.13 -7.88
C LEU A 291 6.22 -20.77 -8.59
N CYS A 292 6.70 -19.68 -7.98
CA CYS A 292 6.70 -18.35 -8.60
C CYS A 292 7.56 -18.30 -9.85
N VAL A 293 8.80 -18.83 -9.78
CA VAL A 293 9.70 -18.86 -10.94
C VAL A 293 9.09 -19.73 -12.05
N GLY A 294 8.58 -20.92 -11.71
CA GLY A 294 7.94 -21.80 -12.68
C GLY A 294 6.73 -21.16 -13.38
N LEU A 295 5.85 -20.51 -12.61
CA LEU A 295 4.69 -19.81 -13.16
C LEU A 295 5.08 -18.58 -13.98
N GLN A 296 6.15 -17.86 -13.58
CA GLN A 296 6.67 -16.73 -14.36
C GLN A 296 7.24 -17.20 -15.70
N LEU A 297 7.95 -18.32 -15.72
CA LEU A 297 8.44 -18.93 -16.97
C LEU A 297 7.29 -19.38 -17.86
N VAL A 298 6.26 -20.02 -17.30
CA VAL A 298 5.05 -20.38 -18.06
C VAL A 298 4.39 -19.13 -18.65
N PHE A 299 4.22 -18.07 -17.89
CA PHE A 299 3.68 -16.82 -18.42
C PHE A 299 4.53 -16.26 -19.56
N TRP A 300 5.86 -16.27 -19.43
CA TRP A 300 6.75 -15.72 -20.43
C TRP A 300 6.81 -16.58 -21.71
N LEU A 301 6.91 -17.90 -21.57
CA LEU A 301 7.03 -18.84 -22.69
C LEU A 301 5.68 -19.10 -23.39
N TYR A 302 4.60 -19.23 -22.62
CA TYR A 302 3.29 -19.62 -23.16
C TYR A 302 2.53 -18.46 -23.81
N VAL A 303 2.75 -17.23 -23.33
CA VAL A 303 2.18 -16.00 -23.91
C VAL A 303 2.85 -15.65 -25.26
N LEU A 304 3.98 -16.29 -25.61
CA LEU A 304 4.55 -16.21 -26.95
C LEU A 304 3.70 -16.94 -28.01
N SER A 305 2.85 -17.88 -27.64
CA SER A 305 1.95 -18.61 -28.53
C SER A 305 0.61 -17.87 -28.66
N ARG A 306 0.33 -17.40 -29.86
CA ARG A 306 -0.73 -16.42 -30.25
C ARG A 306 -2.18 -16.76 -29.87
N SER A 307 -2.51 -17.92 -29.30
CA SER A 307 -3.89 -18.44 -29.29
C SER A 307 -4.61 -18.43 -27.93
N LEU A 308 -3.93 -18.12 -26.81
CA LEU A 308 -4.52 -18.25 -25.45
C LEU A 308 -4.29 -17.02 -24.55
N SER A 309 -4.04 -15.85 -25.13
CA SER A 309 -3.52 -14.68 -24.42
C SER A 309 -4.43 -14.10 -23.30
N GLY A 310 -5.74 -14.16 -23.43
CA GLY A 310 -6.67 -13.60 -22.43
C GLY A 310 -6.88 -14.48 -21.21
N VAL A 311 -7.13 -15.78 -21.39
CA VAL A 311 -7.44 -16.70 -20.29
C VAL A 311 -6.18 -17.10 -19.53
N ALA A 312 -5.06 -17.31 -20.23
CA ALA A 312 -3.78 -17.64 -19.59
C ALA A 312 -3.20 -16.45 -18.80
N ALA A 313 -3.32 -15.21 -19.29
CA ALA A 313 -2.91 -14.03 -18.55
C ALA A 313 -3.72 -13.86 -17.26
N ASN A 314 -5.02 -14.10 -17.28
CA ASN A 314 -5.87 -14.07 -16.09
C ASN A 314 -5.53 -15.19 -15.10
N LEU A 315 -5.31 -16.42 -15.54
CA LEU A 315 -4.98 -17.55 -14.69
C LEU A 315 -3.57 -17.44 -14.10
N VAL A 316 -2.60 -16.93 -14.86
CA VAL A 316 -1.21 -16.79 -14.42
C VAL A 316 -1.04 -15.51 -13.58
N GLY A 317 -1.71 -14.41 -13.91
CA GLY A 317 -1.80 -13.23 -13.07
C GLY A 317 -2.41 -13.55 -11.71
N PHE A 318 -3.44 -14.37 -11.67
CA PHE A 318 -4.10 -14.85 -10.47
C PHE A 318 -3.17 -15.66 -9.53
N ARG A 319 -2.21 -16.43 -10.08
CA ARG A 319 -1.32 -17.30 -9.28
C ARG A 319 -0.01 -16.64 -8.83
N ILE A 320 0.58 -15.76 -9.61
CA ILE A 320 1.94 -15.26 -9.36
C ILE A 320 2.00 -14.21 -8.28
N SER A 321 0.98 -13.35 -8.20
CA SER A 321 0.95 -12.21 -7.28
C SER A 321 0.77 -12.63 -5.82
N SER A 322 -0.08 -13.60 -5.58
CA SER A 322 -0.36 -14.08 -4.22
C SER A 322 0.83 -14.81 -3.61
N LEU A 323 1.55 -15.58 -4.41
CA LEU A 323 2.70 -16.33 -3.95
C LEU A 323 3.94 -15.46 -3.68
N LYS A 324 4.26 -14.47 -4.53
CA LYS A 324 5.42 -13.59 -4.33
C LYS A 324 5.32 -12.74 -3.07
N LEU A 325 4.14 -12.20 -2.78
CA LEU A 325 3.95 -11.28 -1.64
C LEU A 325 4.14 -12.00 -0.29
N TRP A 326 3.67 -13.24 -0.21
CA TRP A 326 3.67 -13.98 1.05
C TRP A 326 5.03 -14.57 1.41
N LEU A 327 5.74 -15.06 0.40
CA LEU A 327 7.05 -15.66 0.54
C LEU A 327 8.08 -14.77 1.20
N LEU A 328 8.01 -13.54 0.88
CA LEU A 328 9.03 -12.58 1.17
C LEU A 328 8.79 -11.91 2.53
N VAL A 329 7.55 -11.79 2.96
CA VAL A 329 7.20 -11.39 4.34
C VAL A 329 7.65 -12.46 5.33
N CYS A 330 7.44 -13.75 5.01
CA CYS A 330 7.87 -14.85 5.88
C CYS A 330 9.39 -14.99 5.97
N TRP A 331 10.12 -14.76 4.89
CA TRP A 331 11.59 -14.82 4.89
C TRP A 331 12.21 -13.68 5.70
N ALA A 332 11.70 -12.46 5.58
CA ALA A 332 12.14 -11.31 6.37
C ALA A 332 11.88 -11.51 7.87
N PHE A 333 10.71 -12.06 8.25
CA PHE A 333 10.42 -12.40 9.65
C PHE A 333 11.32 -13.53 10.19
N SER A 334 11.67 -14.50 9.35
CA SER A 334 12.55 -15.60 9.74
C SER A 334 13.99 -15.14 10.00
N LEU A 335 14.50 -14.17 9.21
CA LEU A 335 15.81 -13.58 9.42
C LEU A 335 15.87 -12.68 10.66
N ALA A 336 14.83 -11.88 10.91
CA ALA A 336 14.75 -11.05 12.09
C ALA A 336 14.74 -11.86 13.40
N ARG A 337 14.13 -13.06 13.38
CA ARG A 337 14.11 -13.97 14.54
C ARG A 337 15.42 -14.74 14.76
N SER A 338 16.23 -14.96 13.73
CA SER A 338 17.53 -15.64 13.86
C SER A 338 18.62 -14.71 14.40
N SER A 339 18.43 -13.41 14.39
CA SER A 339 19.33 -12.39 14.96
C SER A 339 19.13 -12.14 16.46
N GLN A 340 18.12 -12.75 17.08
CA GLN A 340 17.84 -12.64 18.52
C GLN A 340 18.16 -13.91 19.32
N ARG A 341 18.89 -14.87 18.72
CA ARG A 341 19.50 -16.00 19.45
C ARG A 341 21.00 -15.93 19.45
#